data_2ee60afb62dedcdc7e4d05fb911d3e4a
#
_entry.id   2ee60afb62dedcdc7e4d05fb911d3e4a
#
_cell.length_a   1.000
_cell.length_b   1.000
_cell.length_c   1.000
_cell.angle_alpha   90.00
_cell.angle_beta   90.00
_cell.angle_gamma   90.00
#
_symmetry.space_group_name_H-M   'P 1'
#
loop_
_entity.id
_entity.type
_entity.pdbx_description
1 polymer ?
#
loop_
_entity_poly.entity_id
_entity_poly.type
_entity_poly.pdbx_seq_one_letter_code
_entity_poly.pdbx_strand_id
1 'polypeptide(L)'
;MHTSVWKKALALAAIAPMLLAACSSGGKTASAASGGIFTTVNEAHPITAGAPMNPFNASGNTFDSYDQVELGYSEYSATNPNATFPALAASWSLGKNGSLTVHLQPKARWSNGAPVTATDVKDSAAIAFTQGTQPSNLASVTILGKKEIRFNTIPGSTNQLFTSQVLATTVVPASVYGKELPSNIWTTITAATYTGSNPTKVAAAKKAQASLTTLGKKIAAFAPSKDVSAGPFVLARLNPGEALLTANPDFWARSRIAPKEVVMRNYTGNQQIWNYLIAGQLDAAPYTAMPTNVLHEILHTAGNKEVKSPAYVAASLAFDEKDYPYGITAVRQALAYVLNRKQITTVGESVSGQPVRYQTGIIDAIAPKWLSHQELSSLNPYNLDPAKAATLLKSAHFTKKGGQWYMPNGKPWSMSIESVSGFSDWIAAGKFMASELSSFGIPTTESIAPDYATYLANLAKGAYPVGFWLTALGPSVADAFDRIWGPNDGFVAVGNKVQHSSAGNWMNTPTSYHLPVIGTVQPGTLTADLTALTGSAAKAAVAKLAAAENAELPVISLWDYVNVQFVNDKHFTDWPIGQAGLLNDPPGVWMMQGYVHAK
;
A
#
# COMPACT_ATOMS: atom_id res chain seq x y z
N MET A 1 37.36 48.75 -20.98
CA MET A 1 36.88 49.54 -22.13
C MET A 1 35.44 49.20 -22.37
N HIS A 2 34.61 50.24 -22.21
CA HIS A 2 33.20 50.44 -22.63
C HIS A 2 32.13 49.43 -22.20
N THR A 3 31.33 49.64 -21.16
CA THR A 3 30.19 50.59 -20.88
C THR A 3 29.14 50.70 -21.94
N SER A 4 27.90 50.28 -21.62
CA SER A 4 26.65 51.10 -21.65
C SER A 4 25.46 50.18 -21.35
N VAL A 5 24.81 50.26 -20.21
CA VAL A 5 23.71 51.12 -19.71
C VAL A 5 22.68 51.44 -20.81
N TRP A 6 21.49 50.90 -20.68
CA TRP A 6 20.25 51.54 -21.13
C TRP A 6 19.10 51.31 -20.10
N LYS A 7 18.53 52.45 -19.73
CA LYS A 7 17.47 52.66 -18.75
C LYS A 7 16.09 52.61 -19.44
N LYS A 8 15.13 52.11 -18.67
CA LYS A 8 13.72 52.54 -18.52
C LYS A 8 12.91 53.02 -19.72
N ALA A 9 11.71 52.45 -19.91
CA ALA A 9 10.47 53.20 -20.16
C ALA A 9 9.27 52.42 -19.62
N LEU A 10 8.60 52.99 -18.61
CA LEU A 10 7.22 52.68 -18.25
C LEU A 10 6.28 53.24 -19.32
N ALA A 11 5.37 52.45 -19.82
CA ALA A 11 4.18 52.91 -20.52
C ALA A 11 2.94 52.38 -19.78
N LEU A 12 2.25 53.24 -19.06
CA LEU A 12 0.87 53.06 -18.62
C LEU A 12 -0.01 53.06 -19.89
N ALA A 13 -0.70 51.97 -20.14
CA ALA A 13 -1.84 51.95 -21.04
C ALA A 13 -3.10 51.69 -20.21
N ALA A 14 -3.91 52.73 -20.07
CA ALA A 14 -5.27 52.65 -19.56
C ALA A 14 -6.14 51.88 -20.57
N ILE A 15 -6.69 50.76 -20.15
CA ILE A 15 -7.71 50.00 -20.96
C ILE A 15 -9.06 50.22 -20.27
N ALA A 16 -9.94 50.92 -21.01
CA ALA A 16 -11.34 51.11 -20.69
C ALA A 16 -12.11 49.74 -20.77
N PRO A 17 -13.12 49.52 -19.92
CA PRO A 17 -13.91 48.31 -20.01
C PRO A 17 -14.85 48.35 -21.21
N MET A 18 -14.61 47.49 -22.20
CA MET A 18 -15.61 47.12 -23.18
C MET A 18 -16.62 46.15 -22.54
N LEU A 19 -17.83 46.64 -22.32
CA LEU A 19 -19.02 45.84 -22.06
C LEU A 19 -19.34 45.00 -23.31
N LEU A 20 -18.92 43.77 -23.33
CA LEU A 20 -19.44 42.75 -24.23
C LEU A 20 -20.70 42.15 -23.58
N ALA A 21 -21.88 42.58 -24.04
CA ALA A 21 -23.10 41.89 -23.79
C ALA A 21 -23.04 40.50 -24.48
N ALA A 22 -22.64 39.49 -23.73
CA ALA A 22 -22.84 38.11 -24.16
C ALA A 22 -24.28 37.71 -23.88
N CYS A 23 -25.02 37.44 -24.94
CA CYS A 23 -26.31 36.79 -24.87
C CYS A 23 -26.20 35.51 -24.05
N SER A 24 -26.76 35.51 -22.85
CA SER A 24 -26.97 34.32 -22.07
C SER A 24 -28.05 33.47 -22.76
N SER A 25 -27.65 32.56 -23.64
CA SER A 25 -28.42 31.36 -23.85
C SER A 25 -28.40 30.60 -22.53
N GLY A 26 -29.54 30.66 -21.83
CA GLY A 26 -29.76 29.96 -20.59
C GLY A 26 -29.58 28.45 -20.78
N GLY A 27 -28.34 27.98 -20.69
CA GLY A 27 -28.06 26.61 -20.34
C GLY A 27 -28.59 26.45 -18.90
N LYS A 28 -29.72 25.81 -18.73
CA LYS A 28 -30.11 25.24 -17.44
C LYS A 28 -28.95 24.41 -16.98
N THR A 29 -28.20 24.92 -16.01
CA THR A 29 -27.44 24.05 -15.13
C THR A 29 -28.46 23.06 -14.59
N ALA A 30 -28.41 21.83 -15.10
CA ALA A 30 -29.21 20.76 -14.56
C ALA A 30 -28.83 20.70 -13.08
N SER A 31 -29.76 21.09 -12.23
CA SER A 31 -29.71 20.80 -10.81
C SER A 31 -29.52 19.29 -10.74
N ALA A 32 -28.33 18.84 -10.36
CA ALA A 32 -28.06 17.42 -10.16
C ALA A 32 -29.15 16.92 -9.23
N ALA A 33 -29.97 16.00 -9.72
CA ALA A 33 -30.98 15.35 -8.89
C ALA A 33 -30.22 14.76 -7.69
N SER A 34 -30.56 15.19 -6.48
CA SER A 34 -29.97 14.74 -5.23
C SER A 34 -29.86 13.20 -5.25
N GLY A 35 -28.68 12.66 -5.06
CA GLY A 35 -28.44 11.22 -4.96
C GLY A 35 -28.11 10.47 -6.26
N GLY A 36 -27.96 11.16 -7.40
CA GLY A 36 -27.63 10.50 -8.69
C GLY A 36 -26.14 10.30 -8.95
N ILE A 37 -25.31 11.23 -8.51
CA ILE A 37 -23.85 11.28 -8.79
C ILE A 37 -23.11 11.20 -7.47
N PHE A 38 -22.20 10.22 -7.36
CA PHE A 38 -21.27 10.08 -6.25
C PHE A 38 -19.92 10.65 -6.67
N THR A 39 -19.39 11.58 -5.91
CA THR A 39 -18.12 12.25 -6.24
C THR A 39 -17.04 11.87 -5.24
N THR A 40 -15.90 11.41 -5.75
CA THR A 40 -14.73 11.02 -4.96
C THR A 40 -13.43 11.36 -5.70
N VAL A 41 -12.30 10.90 -5.21
CA VAL A 41 -11.01 10.86 -5.91
C VAL A 41 -10.61 9.40 -6.14
N ASN A 42 -9.68 9.14 -7.07
CA ASN A 42 -9.14 7.79 -7.24
C ASN A 42 -8.18 7.48 -6.07
N GLU A 43 -8.49 6.47 -5.29
CA GLU A 43 -7.72 6.12 -4.09
C GLU A 43 -6.34 5.55 -4.42
N ALA A 44 -6.26 4.76 -5.49
CA ALA A 44 -5.03 4.06 -5.84
C ALA A 44 -3.92 5.01 -6.31
N HIS A 45 -4.25 5.99 -7.16
CA HIS A 45 -3.29 6.95 -7.72
C HIS A 45 -4.01 8.04 -8.52
N PRO A 46 -3.36 9.19 -8.79
CA PRO A 46 -3.89 10.20 -9.69
C PRO A 46 -4.18 9.65 -11.10
N ILE A 47 -5.17 10.23 -11.77
CA ILE A 47 -5.47 9.91 -13.16
C ILE A 47 -4.32 10.37 -14.06
N THR A 48 -3.80 9.48 -14.89
CA THR A 48 -2.70 9.75 -15.82
C THR A 48 -3.24 9.83 -17.25
N ALA A 49 -3.12 11.00 -17.88
CA ALA A 49 -3.57 11.18 -19.26
C ALA A 49 -2.86 10.21 -20.22
N GLY A 50 -3.64 9.50 -21.04
CA GLY A 50 -3.12 8.55 -22.03
C GLY A 50 -2.61 7.21 -21.48
N ALA A 51 -2.66 6.99 -20.16
CA ALA A 51 -2.32 5.70 -19.59
C ALA A 51 -3.36 4.62 -19.95
N PRO A 52 -2.94 3.36 -20.13
CA PRO A 52 -3.85 2.28 -20.53
C PRO A 52 -4.82 1.90 -19.39
N MET A 53 -6.00 1.41 -19.77
CA MET A 53 -6.99 0.81 -18.87
C MET A 53 -6.58 -0.63 -18.53
N ASN A 54 -5.49 -0.79 -17.80
CA ASN A 54 -4.89 -2.09 -17.50
C ASN A 54 -4.51 -2.20 -16.03
N PRO A 55 -5.16 -3.06 -15.23
CA PRO A 55 -4.88 -3.20 -13.79
C PRO A 55 -3.48 -3.75 -13.50
N PHE A 56 -2.79 -4.29 -14.49
CA PHE A 56 -1.42 -4.79 -14.38
C PHE A 56 -0.36 -3.76 -14.78
N ASN A 57 -0.75 -2.56 -15.19
CA ASN A 57 0.14 -1.46 -15.48
C ASN A 57 0.23 -0.52 -14.27
N ALA A 58 1.44 -0.29 -13.78
CA ALA A 58 1.65 0.55 -12.59
C ALA A 58 1.16 2.00 -12.73
N SER A 59 1.07 2.50 -13.96
CA SER A 59 0.54 3.83 -14.29
C SER A 59 -0.80 3.74 -15.02
N GLY A 60 -1.43 2.57 -15.03
CA GLY A 60 -2.70 2.35 -15.72
C GLY A 60 -3.84 3.09 -15.03
N ASN A 61 -4.78 3.63 -15.80
CA ASN A 61 -5.99 4.19 -15.24
C ASN A 61 -6.95 3.07 -14.84
N THR A 62 -7.03 2.83 -13.55
CA THR A 62 -7.93 1.85 -12.93
C THR A 62 -8.64 2.51 -11.76
N PHE A 63 -9.84 2.07 -11.46
CA PHE A 63 -10.71 2.72 -10.48
C PHE A 63 -11.13 1.72 -9.39
N ASP A 64 -10.19 0.85 -9.00
CA ASP A 64 -10.37 -0.14 -7.93
C ASP A 64 -11.71 -0.88 -8.01
N SER A 65 -12.36 -1.03 -6.86
CA SER A 65 -13.64 -1.71 -6.71
C SER A 65 -14.81 -1.07 -7.46
N TYR A 66 -14.62 0.05 -8.12
CA TYR A 66 -15.68 0.67 -8.91
C TYR A 66 -15.82 0.03 -10.29
N ASP A 67 -14.72 -0.20 -11.00
CA ASP A 67 -14.72 -0.83 -12.33
C ASP A 67 -14.11 -2.24 -12.33
N GLN A 68 -13.30 -2.57 -11.33
CA GLN A 68 -12.71 -3.89 -11.19
C GLN A 68 -13.46 -4.73 -10.15
N VAL A 69 -13.19 -6.02 -10.15
CA VAL A 69 -13.74 -6.92 -9.15
C VAL A 69 -12.71 -8.00 -8.78
N GLU A 70 -12.59 -8.22 -7.49
CA GLU A 70 -11.90 -9.36 -6.91
C GLU A 70 -12.88 -10.51 -6.63
N LEU A 71 -12.37 -11.67 -6.35
CA LEU A 71 -13.22 -12.77 -5.88
C LEU A 71 -13.86 -12.42 -4.52
N GLY A 72 -13.13 -11.73 -3.64
CA GLY A 72 -13.62 -11.21 -2.36
C GLY A 72 -12.69 -10.16 -1.80
N TYR A 73 -13.16 -9.33 -0.90
CA TYR A 73 -12.41 -8.25 -0.26
C TYR A 73 -12.12 -8.57 1.20
N SER A 74 -10.96 -8.17 1.71
CA SER A 74 -10.53 -8.45 3.08
C SER A 74 -11.44 -7.77 4.11
N GLU A 75 -11.80 -8.47 5.18
CA GLU A 75 -12.42 -7.84 6.36
C GLU A 75 -11.39 -7.17 7.28
N TYR A 76 -10.10 -7.15 6.92
CA TYR A 76 -9.02 -6.59 7.72
C TYR A 76 -9.05 -7.05 9.20
N SER A 77 -9.38 -8.32 9.43
CA SER A 77 -9.47 -8.88 10.77
C SER A 77 -8.09 -9.29 11.30
N ALA A 78 -7.66 -8.66 12.37
CA ALA A 78 -6.39 -9.00 13.06
C ALA A 78 -6.38 -10.40 13.71
N THR A 79 -7.54 -11.01 13.89
CA THR A 79 -7.69 -12.35 14.53
C THR A 79 -8.07 -13.44 13.54
N ASN A 80 -8.58 -13.06 12.37
CA ASN A 80 -8.91 -13.97 11.28
C ASN A 80 -8.49 -13.35 9.94
N PRO A 81 -7.25 -13.52 9.52
CA PRO A 81 -6.75 -12.93 8.28
C PRO A 81 -7.44 -13.48 7.02
N ASN A 82 -8.23 -14.55 7.13
CA ASN A 82 -9.04 -15.09 6.04
C ASN A 82 -10.49 -14.57 6.04
N ALA A 83 -10.86 -13.70 6.99
CA ALA A 83 -12.17 -13.06 6.96
C ALA A 83 -12.28 -12.18 5.72
N THR A 84 -13.31 -12.44 4.90
CA THR A 84 -13.43 -11.88 3.55
C THR A 84 -14.89 -11.60 3.21
N PHE A 85 -15.18 -10.39 2.77
CA PHE A 85 -16.47 -10.02 2.19
C PHE A 85 -16.61 -10.69 0.80
N PRO A 86 -17.72 -11.40 0.52
CA PRO A 86 -17.96 -11.97 -0.79
C PRO A 86 -18.14 -10.87 -1.85
N ALA A 87 -17.51 -11.09 -3.01
CA ALA A 87 -17.70 -10.24 -4.18
C ALA A 87 -18.04 -11.09 -5.40
N LEU A 88 -17.10 -11.27 -6.35
CA LEU A 88 -17.37 -12.15 -7.49
C LEU A 88 -17.53 -13.62 -7.07
N ALA A 89 -16.83 -14.07 -6.02
CA ALA A 89 -17.12 -15.32 -5.35
C ALA A 89 -18.39 -15.18 -4.51
N ALA A 90 -19.41 -15.98 -4.81
CA ALA A 90 -20.63 -16.06 -4.01
C ALA A 90 -20.42 -16.89 -2.73
N SER A 91 -19.55 -17.92 -2.82
CA SER A 91 -19.17 -18.80 -1.72
C SER A 91 -17.89 -19.56 -2.03
N TRP A 92 -17.27 -20.11 -1.00
CA TRP A 92 -16.07 -20.94 -1.13
C TRP A 92 -16.00 -22.00 -0.04
N SER A 93 -15.21 -23.03 -0.29
CA SER A 93 -14.96 -24.08 0.69
C SER A 93 -13.53 -24.59 0.61
N LEU A 94 -12.91 -24.76 1.79
CA LEU A 94 -11.57 -25.32 1.93
C LEU A 94 -11.65 -26.85 1.98
N GLY A 95 -10.98 -27.53 1.07
CA GLY A 95 -10.87 -28.97 1.04
C GLY A 95 -9.85 -29.51 2.07
N LYS A 96 -9.97 -30.79 2.45
CA LYS A 96 -9.06 -31.44 3.41
C LYS A 96 -7.59 -31.44 2.98
N ASN A 97 -7.33 -31.34 1.67
CA ASN A 97 -5.99 -31.25 1.10
C ASN A 97 -5.49 -29.81 0.95
N GLY A 98 -6.17 -28.83 1.56
CA GLY A 98 -5.82 -27.41 1.49
C GLY A 98 -6.27 -26.71 0.20
N SER A 99 -6.89 -27.43 -0.77
CA SER A 99 -7.45 -26.78 -1.97
C SER A 99 -8.65 -25.92 -1.63
N LEU A 100 -8.84 -24.82 -2.36
CA LEU A 100 -10.00 -23.93 -2.23
C LEU A 100 -10.90 -24.06 -3.44
N THR A 101 -12.15 -24.45 -3.23
CA THR A 101 -13.19 -24.44 -4.27
C THR A 101 -14.00 -23.16 -4.14
N VAL A 102 -14.14 -22.43 -5.24
CA VAL A 102 -14.86 -21.15 -5.33
C VAL A 102 -16.03 -21.27 -6.28
N HIS A 103 -17.19 -20.79 -5.85
CA HIS A 103 -18.40 -20.68 -6.65
C HIS A 103 -18.64 -19.21 -6.99
N LEU A 104 -18.66 -18.87 -8.28
CA LEU A 104 -18.86 -17.51 -8.75
C LEU A 104 -20.34 -17.10 -8.67
N GLN A 105 -20.59 -15.80 -8.58
CA GLN A 105 -21.93 -15.23 -8.67
C GLN A 105 -22.65 -15.75 -9.92
N PRO A 106 -23.82 -16.40 -9.78
CA PRO A 106 -24.49 -17.04 -10.91
C PRO A 106 -24.83 -16.06 -12.04
N LYS A 107 -25.22 -14.83 -11.66
CA LYS A 107 -25.67 -13.78 -12.57
C LYS A 107 -24.55 -12.85 -13.02
N ALA A 108 -23.29 -13.05 -12.56
CA ALA A 108 -22.19 -12.17 -12.91
C ALA A 108 -21.94 -12.14 -14.42
N ARG A 109 -21.87 -10.93 -14.97
CA ARG A 109 -21.58 -10.63 -16.38
C ARG A 109 -20.53 -9.53 -16.47
N TRP A 110 -19.83 -9.55 -17.57
CA TRP A 110 -19.00 -8.45 -18.02
C TRP A 110 -19.88 -7.32 -18.59
N SER A 111 -19.42 -6.09 -18.58
CA SER A 111 -20.11 -4.91 -19.13
C SER A 111 -20.44 -4.99 -20.62
N ASN A 112 -19.89 -5.96 -21.34
CA ASN A 112 -20.24 -6.28 -22.71
C ASN A 112 -21.34 -7.37 -22.81
N GLY A 113 -21.98 -7.74 -21.70
CA GLY A 113 -23.05 -8.72 -21.61
C GLY A 113 -22.58 -10.20 -21.56
N ALA A 114 -21.30 -10.48 -21.78
CA ALA A 114 -20.78 -11.86 -21.69
C ALA A 114 -20.80 -12.36 -20.24
N PRO A 115 -21.08 -13.64 -19.98
CA PRO A 115 -21.05 -14.19 -18.63
C PRO A 115 -19.61 -14.22 -18.11
N VAL A 116 -19.38 -13.84 -16.85
CA VAL A 116 -18.14 -14.15 -16.15
C VAL A 116 -18.07 -15.65 -15.89
N THR A 117 -16.96 -16.29 -16.17
CA THR A 117 -16.79 -17.75 -16.11
C THR A 117 -15.56 -18.17 -15.31
N ALA A 118 -15.46 -19.45 -15.00
CA ALA A 118 -14.28 -20.04 -14.39
C ALA A 118 -13.02 -19.91 -15.27
N THR A 119 -13.16 -19.73 -16.60
CA THR A 119 -12.04 -19.45 -17.50
C THR A 119 -11.43 -18.10 -17.22
N ASP A 120 -12.25 -17.05 -17.00
CA ASP A 120 -11.76 -15.72 -16.65
C ASP A 120 -10.91 -15.76 -15.38
N VAL A 121 -11.36 -16.49 -14.37
CA VAL A 121 -10.64 -16.66 -13.10
C VAL A 121 -9.35 -17.46 -13.27
N LYS A 122 -9.37 -18.51 -14.09
CA LYS A 122 -8.18 -19.33 -14.36
C LYS A 122 -7.10 -18.53 -15.09
N ASP A 123 -7.49 -17.72 -16.06
CA ASP A 123 -6.57 -16.85 -16.80
C ASP A 123 -6.04 -15.74 -15.90
N SER A 124 -6.88 -15.15 -15.05
CA SER A 124 -6.46 -14.16 -14.06
C SER A 124 -5.45 -14.74 -13.06
N ALA A 125 -5.67 -15.96 -12.57
CA ALA A 125 -4.71 -16.66 -11.73
C ALA A 125 -3.38 -16.93 -12.46
N ALA A 126 -3.40 -17.26 -13.76
CA ALA A 126 -2.17 -17.38 -14.54
C ALA A 126 -1.44 -16.05 -14.70
N ILE A 127 -2.17 -14.95 -14.87
CA ILE A 127 -1.60 -13.60 -14.91
C ILE A 127 -0.95 -13.27 -13.56
N ALA A 128 -1.57 -13.61 -12.43
CA ALA A 128 -1.00 -13.39 -11.09
C ALA A 128 0.40 -14.02 -10.97
N PHE A 129 0.64 -15.21 -11.53
CA PHE A 129 1.99 -15.82 -11.59
C PHE A 129 2.99 -14.97 -12.42
N THR A 130 2.54 -14.28 -13.45
CA THR A 130 3.42 -13.42 -14.25
C THR A 130 3.73 -12.10 -13.56
N GLN A 131 2.87 -11.68 -12.63
CA GLN A 131 3.03 -10.46 -11.83
C GLN A 131 3.69 -10.72 -10.46
N GLY A 132 3.86 -11.99 -10.07
CA GLY A 132 4.38 -12.36 -8.75
C GLY A 132 3.38 -12.15 -7.60
N THR A 133 2.09 -12.04 -7.89
CA THR A 133 1.02 -11.78 -6.91
C THR A 133 0.17 -13.01 -6.58
N GLN A 134 0.53 -14.17 -7.08
CA GLN A 134 -0.15 -15.42 -6.78
C GLN A 134 0.02 -15.84 -5.31
N PRO A 135 -0.93 -16.59 -4.74
CA PRO A 135 -0.72 -17.25 -3.44
C PRO A 135 0.55 -18.11 -3.45
N SER A 136 1.36 -18.02 -2.38
CA SER A 136 2.71 -18.60 -2.35
C SER A 136 2.76 -20.11 -2.58
N ASN A 137 1.72 -20.82 -2.21
CA ASN A 137 1.62 -22.28 -2.35
C ASN A 137 0.60 -22.72 -3.41
N LEU A 138 0.15 -21.85 -4.31
CA LEU A 138 -0.73 -22.21 -5.42
C LEU A 138 0.05 -23.03 -6.45
N ALA A 139 -0.42 -24.25 -6.72
CA ALA A 139 0.18 -25.14 -7.72
C ALA A 139 -0.55 -25.09 -9.06
N SER A 140 -1.87 -25.08 -9.04
CA SER A 140 -2.68 -25.15 -10.27
C SER A 140 -4.12 -24.72 -10.01
N VAL A 141 -4.84 -24.46 -11.10
CA VAL A 141 -6.26 -24.12 -11.09
C VAL A 141 -7.04 -25.06 -11.99
N THR A 142 -8.10 -25.68 -11.44
CA THR A 142 -8.95 -26.65 -12.14
C THR A 142 -10.36 -26.09 -12.31
N ILE A 143 -10.84 -26.00 -13.53
CA ILE A 143 -12.23 -25.67 -13.83
C ILE A 143 -13.10 -26.90 -13.52
N LEU A 144 -14.07 -26.77 -12.63
CA LEU A 144 -15.04 -27.81 -12.28
C LEU A 144 -16.38 -27.62 -13.01
N GLY A 145 -16.70 -26.37 -13.36
CA GLY A 145 -17.91 -26.00 -14.08
C GLY A 145 -17.82 -24.57 -14.59
N LYS A 146 -18.85 -24.10 -15.31
CA LYS A 146 -18.84 -22.71 -15.84
C LYS A 146 -18.68 -21.64 -14.77
N LYS A 147 -19.15 -21.90 -13.56
CA LYS A 147 -19.13 -20.98 -12.40
C LYS A 147 -18.43 -21.59 -11.19
N GLU A 148 -17.70 -22.68 -11.36
CA GLU A 148 -17.04 -23.40 -10.27
C GLU A 148 -15.59 -23.68 -10.63
N ILE A 149 -14.68 -23.33 -9.72
CA ILE A 149 -13.25 -23.41 -9.93
C ILE A 149 -12.53 -23.82 -8.65
N ARG A 150 -11.49 -24.65 -8.78
CA ARG A 150 -10.66 -25.10 -7.66
C ARG A 150 -9.24 -24.61 -7.81
N PHE A 151 -8.74 -23.98 -6.75
CA PHE A 151 -7.34 -23.64 -6.57
C PHE A 151 -6.65 -24.75 -5.79
N ASN A 152 -5.64 -25.38 -6.37
CA ASN A 152 -4.94 -26.51 -5.79
C ASN A 152 -3.60 -26.05 -5.23
N THR A 153 -3.29 -26.47 -4.02
CA THR A 153 -2.01 -26.17 -3.35
C THR A 153 -0.90 -27.13 -3.77
N ILE A 154 0.33 -26.71 -3.60
CA ILE A 154 1.51 -27.59 -3.69
C ILE A 154 1.37 -28.69 -2.64
N PRO A 155 1.46 -29.99 -3.01
CA PRO A 155 1.30 -31.08 -2.08
C PRO A 155 2.23 -30.97 -0.87
N GLY A 156 1.67 -31.08 0.34
CA GLY A 156 2.41 -30.98 1.60
C GLY A 156 2.76 -29.56 2.04
N SER A 157 2.42 -28.53 1.24
CA SER A 157 2.57 -27.13 1.66
C SER A 157 1.38 -26.69 2.52
N THR A 158 1.66 -25.78 3.45
CA THR A 158 0.66 -25.14 4.30
C THR A 158 0.77 -23.63 4.12
N ASN A 159 -0.38 -22.98 3.92
CA ASN A 159 -0.45 -21.51 3.91
C ASN A 159 -1.81 -21.10 4.52
N GLN A 160 -1.76 -20.50 5.69
CA GLN A 160 -2.97 -20.08 6.40
C GLN A 160 -3.66 -18.89 5.74
N LEU A 161 -2.94 -18.11 4.95
CA LEU A 161 -3.47 -16.97 4.20
C LEU A 161 -3.99 -17.38 2.82
N PHE A 162 -3.95 -18.70 2.47
CA PHE A 162 -4.28 -19.15 1.12
C PHE A 162 -5.66 -18.71 0.67
N THR A 163 -6.65 -18.79 1.56
CA THR A 163 -8.03 -18.38 1.24
C THR A 163 -8.11 -16.90 0.92
N SER A 164 -7.58 -16.04 1.78
CA SER A 164 -7.60 -14.58 1.56
C SER A 164 -6.79 -14.19 0.32
N GLN A 165 -5.61 -14.79 0.13
CA GLN A 165 -4.78 -14.52 -1.04
C GLN A 165 -5.44 -14.95 -2.36
N VAL A 166 -6.15 -16.09 -2.38
CA VAL A 166 -6.94 -16.49 -3.55
C VAL A 166 -8.10 -15.53 -3.79
N LEU A 167 -8.82 -15.16 -2.72
CA LEU A 167 -9.99 -14.29 -2.84
C LEU A 167 -9.64 -12.85 -3.25
N ALA A 168 -8.45 -12.37 -2.93
CA ALA A 168 -7.91 -11.10 -3.41
C ALA A 168 -7.46 -11.12 -4.89
N THR A 169 -7.76 -12.19 -5.64
CA THR A 169 -7.44 -12.23 -7.07
C THR A 169 -8.34 -11.27 -7.84
N THR A 170 -7.76 -10.25 -8.45
CA THR A 170 -8.44 -9.39 -9.42
C THR A 170 -8.78 -10.19 -10.66
N VAL A 171 -10.06 -10.22 -11.03
CA VAL A 171 -10.54 -11.02 -12.17
C VAL A 171 -10.71 -10.13 -13.40
N VAL A 172 -10.07 -10.53 -14.50
CA VAL A 172 -10.12 -9.83 -15.79
C VAL A 172 -10.74 -10.74 -16.87
N PRO A 173 -11.36 -10.17 -17.92
CA PRO A 173 -12.04 -10.96 -18.94
C PRO A 173 -11.03 -11.74 -19.81
N ALA A 174 -11.21 -13.07 -19.88
CA ALA A 174 -10.43 -13.95 -20.75
C ALA A 174 -10.51 -13.55 -22.23
N SER A 175 -11.64 -12.99 -22.66
CA SER A 175 -11.82 -12.48 -24.03
C SER A 175 -10.88 -11.30 -24.38
N VAL A 176 -10.36 -10.60 -23.39
CA VAL A 176 -9.42 -9.48 -23.55
C VAL A 176 -8.00 -9.92 -23.26
N TYR A 177 -7.74 -10.51 -22.10
CA TYR A 177 -6.41 -10.83 -21.62
C TYR A 177 -5.95 -12.26 -21.94
N GLY A 178 -6.88 -13.22 -22.16
CA GLY A 178 -6.53 -14.61 -22.42
C GLY A 178 -5.69 -14.81 -23.68
N LYS A 179 -5.87 -13.96 -24.69
CA LYS A 179 -5.05 -13.97 -25.92
C LYS A 179 -3.58 -13.58 -25.71
N GLU A 180 -3.29 -12.88 -24.61
CA GLU A 180 -1.91 -12.51 -24.25
C GLU A 180 -1.18 -13.67 -23.54
N LEU A 181 -1.94 -14.71 -23.10
CA LEU A 181 -1.39 -15.89 -22.46
C LEU A 181 -1.03 -16.96 -23.48
N PRO A 182 0.18 -17.55 -23.41
CA PRO A 182 0.53 -18.72 -24.21
C PRO A 182 -0.38 -19.92 -23.86
N SER A 183 -0.73 -20.75 -24.84
CA SER A 183 -1.56 -21.93 -24.63
C SER A 183 -0.97 -22.93 -23.61
N ASN A 184 0.35 -22.94 -23.43
CA ASN A 184 1.08 -23.78 -22.48
C ASN A 184 1.39 -23.06 -21.16
N ILE A 185 0.72 -21.95 -20.82
CA ILE A 185 1.04 -21.14 -19.63
C ILE A 185 1.08 -21.96 -18.35
N TRP A 186 0.12 -22.86 -18.15
CA TRP A 186 0.06 -23.70 -16.94
C TRP A 186 1.18 -24.75 -16.86
N THR A 187 1.69 -25.22 -18.00
CA THR A 187 2.92 -26.04 -18.05
C THR A 187 4.14 -25.23 -17.60
N THR A 188 4.24 -23.99 -18.06
CA THR A 188 5.31 -23.07 -17.64
C THR A 188 5.21 -22.76 -16.14
N ILE A 189 4.03 -22.48 -15.61
CA ILE A 189 3.78 -22.25 -14.19
C ILE A 189 4.18 -23.48 -13.37
N THR A 190 3.77 -24.68 -13.77
CA THR A 190 4.14 -25.93 -13.08
C THR A 190 5.66 -26.13 -13.06
N ALA A 191 6.36 -25.80 -14.13
CA ALA A 191 7.81 -25.86 -14.15
C ALA A 191 8.44 -24.80 -13.22
N ALA A 192 7.90 -23.58 -13.23
CA ALA A 192 8.41 -22.47 -12.43
C ALA A 192 8.25 -22.67 -10.92
N THR A 193 7.23 -23.42 -10.49
CA THR A 193 6.91 -23.72 -9.07
C THR A 193 7.62 -24.97 -8.54
N TYR A 194 8.56 -25.53 -9.28
CA TYR A 194 9.31 -26.71 -8.82
C TYR A 194 10.21 -26.37 -7.60
N THR A 195 10.04 -27.11 -6.50
CA THR A 195 10.76 -26.90 -5.23
C THR A 195 11.78 -28.00 -4.89
N GLY A 196 11.93 -29.00 -5.78
CA GLY A 196 12.87 -30.10 -5.53
C GLY A 196 14.33 -29.75 -5.85
N SER A 197 15.26 -30.68 -5.53
CA SER A 197 16.70 -30.48 -5.68
C SER A 197 17.32 -31.04 -6.97
N ASN A 198 16.53 -31.61 -7.90
CA ASN A 198 17.06 -32.13 -9.16
C ASN A 198 17.62 -30.99 -10.03
N PRO A 199 18.94 -31.00 -10.37
CA PRO A 199 19.59 -29.86 -11.05
C PRO A 199 18.95 -29.49 -12.40
N THR A 200 18.52 -30.49 -13.19
CA THR A 200 17.87 -30.28 -14.48
C THR A 200 16.51 -29.58 -14.31
N LYS A 201 15.72 -30.01 -13.32
CA LYS A 201 14.42 -29.40 -13.03
C LYS A 201 14.59 -28.01 -12.41
N VAL A 202 15.62 -27.79 -11.58
CA VAL A 202 15.96 -26.47 -11.05
C VAL A 202 16.34 -25.50 -12.17
N ALA A 203 17.15 -25.94 -13.14
CA ALA A 203 17.47 -25.13 -14.31
C ALA A 203 16.25 -24.82 -15.17
N ALA A 204 15.36 -25.80 -15.37
CA ALA A 204 14.08 -25.60 -16.06
C ALA A 204 13.17 -24.63 -15.31
N ALA A 205 13.10 -24.69 -13.98
CA ALA A 205 12.33 -23.77 -13.15
C ALA A 205 12.81 -22.33 -13.30
N LYS A 206 14.12 -22.09 -13.23
CA LYS A 206 14.71 -20.75 -13.45
C LYS A 206 14.37 -20.19 -14.84
N LYS A 207 14.44 -21.03 -15.87
CA LYS A 207 14.05 -20.63 -17.25
C LYS A 207 12.57 -20.30 -17.34
N ALA A 208 11.70 -21.09 -16.69
CA ALA A 208 10.26 -20.87 -16.65
C ALA A 208 9.92 -19.56 -15.90
N GLN A 209 10.55 -19.31 -14.76
CA GLN A 209 10.42 -18.06 -14.00
C GLN A 209 10.81 -16.83 -14.83
N ALA A 210 11.95 -16.89 -15.54
CA ALA A 210 12.37 -15.82 -16.45
C ALA A 210 11.35 -15.57 -17.58
N SER A 211 10.74 -16.65 -18.10
CA SER A 211 9.69 -16.56 -19.12
C SER A 211 8.42 -15.91 -18.57
N LEU A 212 8.00 -16.26 -17.34
CA LEU A 212 6.85 -15.62 -16.67
C LEU A 212 7.11 -14.14 -16.42
N THR A 213 8.29 -13.78 -15.95
CA THR A 213 8.68 -12.37 -15.75
C THR A 213 8.62 -11.58 -17.05
N THR A 214 9.11 -12.15 -18.16
CA THR A 214 9.05 -11.52 -19.48
C THR A 214 7.61 -11.33 -19.94
N LEU A 215 6.77 -12.35 -19.76
CA LEU A 215 5.34 -12.29 -20.07
C LEU A 215 4.63 -11.24 -19.21
N GLY A 216 4.98 -11.15 -17.92
CA GLY A 216 4.43 -10.15 -17.01
C GLY A 216 4.68 -8.72 -17.49
N LYS A 217 5.90 -8.44 -17.97
CA LYS A 217 6.21 -7.13 -18.58
C LYS A 217 5.36 -6.86 -19.83
N LYS A 218 5.15 -7.88 -20.67
CA LYS A 218 4.28 -7.76 -21.84
C LYS A 218 2.83 -7.47 -21.45
N ILE A 219 2.27 -8.22 -20.49
CA ILE A 219 0.92 -8.01 -19.97
C ILE A 219 0.79 -6.62 -19.35
N ALA A 220 1.78 -6.18 -18.59
CA ALA A 220 1.78 -4.84 -17.99
C ALA A 220 1.81 -3.72 -19.04
N ALA A 221 2.45 -3.94 -20.19
CA ALA A 221 2.49 -2.99 -21.31
C ALA A 221 1.26 -3.09 -22.23
N PHE A 222 0.41 -4.10 -22.07
CA PHE A 222 -0.78 -4.27 -22.90
C PHE A 222 -1.76 -3.12 -22.67
N ALA A 223 -2.31 -2.59 -23.77
CA ALA A 223 -3.30 -1.51 -23.75
C ALA A 223 -4.61 -2.04 -24.36
N PRO A 224 -5.57 -2.47 -23.53
CA PRO A 224 -6.87 -2.89 -24.03
C PRO A 224 -7.57 -1.75 -24.73
N SER A 225 -8.21 -2.02 -25.87
CA SER A 225 -8.93 -1.02 -26.67
C SER A 225 -10.23 -0.54 -26.02
N LYS A 226 -10.75 -1.29 -25.06
CA LYS A 226 -11.95 -0.98 -24.30
C LYS A 226 -11.81 -1.46 -22.87
N ASP A 227 -12.35 -0.70 -21.95
CA ASP A 227 -12.62 -1.17 -20.61
C ASP A 227 -13.77 -2.19 -20.65
N VAL A 228 -13.53 -3.40 -20.13
CA VAL A 228 -14.54 -4.45 -19.97
C VAL A 228 -14.52 -4.87 -18.51
N SER A 229 -15.47 -4.36 -17.76
CA SER A 229 -15.58 -4.46 -16.32
C SER A 229 -16.66 -5.46 -15.88
N ALA A 230 -16.47 -6.11 -14.75
CA ALA A 230 -17.53 -6.80 -14.01
C ALA A 230 -17.85 -6.10 -12.69
N GLY A 231 -17.25 -4.95 -12.42
CA GLY A 231 -17.52 -4.11 -11.26
C GLY A 231 -18.88 -3.42 -11.30
N PRO A 232 -19.25 -2.73 -10.20
CA PRO A 232 -20.55 -2.03 -10.10
C PRO A 232 -20.72 -0.86 -11.06
N PHE A 233 -19.62 -0.34 -11.62
CA PHE A 233 -19.60 0.75 -12.59
C PHE A 233 -18.74 0.43 -13.80
N VAL A 234 -18.91 1.20 -14.86
CA VAL A 234 -18.15 1.12 -16.11
C VAL A 234 -17.67 2.51 -16.49
N LEU A 235 -16.43 2.62 -16.95
CA LEU A 235 -15.89 3.88 -17.43
C LEU A 235 -16.67 4.39 -18.64
N ALA A 236 -17.27 5.58 -18.53
CA ALA A 236 -17.99 6.26 -19.59
C ALA A 236 -17.14 7.33 -20.26
N ARG A 237 -16.30 8.04 -19.49
CA ARG A 237 -15.47 9.14 -19.99
C ARG A 237 -14.25 9.31 -19.10
N LEU A 238 -13.11 9.55 -19.71
CA LEU A 238 -11.85 9.89 -19.06
C LEU A 238 -11.27 11.15 -19.67
N ASN A 239 -10.90 12.10 -18.83
CA ASN A 239 -10.14 13.28 -19.21
C ASN A 239 -9.07 13.60 -18.14
N PRO A 240 -8.14 14.53 -18.37
CA PRO A 240 -7.08 14.82 -17.40
C PRO A 240 -7.58 15.30 -16.03
N GLY A 241 -8.78 15.85 -15.93
CA GLY A 241 -9.33 16.38 -14.68
C GLY A 241 -10.21 15.40 -13.90
N GLU A 242 -10.79 14.41 -14.57
CA GLU A 242 -11.73 13.48 -13.94
C GLU A 242 -12.00 12.23 -14.78
N ALA A 243 -12.48 11.19 -14.12
CA ALA A 243 -13.13 10.03 -14.74
C ALA A 243 -14.63 10.04 -14.38
N LEU A 244 -15.48 9.77 -15.37
CA LEU A 244 -16.89 9.53 -15.18
C LEU A 244 -17.17 8.04 -15.39
N LEU A 245 -17.70 7.37 -14.37
CA LEU A 245 -18.15 6.00 -14.44
C LEU A 245 -19.69 5.98 -14.32
N THR A 246 -20.34 5.13 -15.09
CA THR A 246 -21.79 4.90 -15.04
C THR A 246 -22.09 3.56 -14.42
N ALA A 247 -23.22 3.46 -13.70
CA ALA A 247 -23.60 2.21 -13.07
C ALA A 247 -23.73 1.08 -14.10
N ASN A 248 -23.08 -0.06 -13.83
CA ASN A 248 -23.09 -1.21 -14.70
C ASN A 248 -24.45 -1.93 -14.65
N PRO A 249 -25.25 -1.94 -15.74
CA PRO A 249 -26.57 -2.59 -15.74
C PRO A 249 -26.47 -4.12 -15.58
N ASP A 250 -25.33 -4.71 -15.96
CA ASP A 250 -25.06 -6.14 -15.90
C ASP A 250 -24.44 -6.59 -14.57
N PHE A 251 -24.22 -5.65 -13.62
CA PHE A 251 -23.69 -5.99 -12.31
C PHE A 251 -24.67 -6.90 -11.54
N TRP A 252 -24.21 -8.02 -11.03
CA TRP A 252 -25.06 -9.06 -10.40
C TRP A 252 -25.88 -8.57 -9.19
N ALA A 253 -25.42 -7.55 -8.51
CA ALA A 253 -26.06 -6.94 -7.35
C ALA A 253 -26.48 -5.48 -7.63
N ARG A 254 -26.89 -5.16 -8.88
CA ARG A 254 -27.23 -3.81 -9.34
C ARG A 254 -28.21 -3.08 -8.41
N SER A 255 -29.14 -3.80 -7.80
CA SER A 255 -30.12 -3.22 -6.87
C SER A 255 -29.51 -2.66 -5.58
N ARG A 256 -28.30 -3.03 -5.25
CA ARG A 256 -27.58 -2.49 -4.08
C ARG A 256 -26.86 -1.17 -4.40
N ILE A 257 -26.62 -0.88 -5.67
CA ILE A 257 -25.84 0.29 -6.10
C ILE A 257 -26.78 1.48 -6.28
N ALA A 258 -26.75 2.39 -5.31
CA ALA A 258 -27.62 3.58 -5.33
C ALA A 258 -27.15 4.65 -6.33
N PRO A 259 -25.86 5.02 -6.43
CA PRO A 259 -25.41 6.00 -7.41
C PRO A 259 -25.64 5.51 -8.84
N LYS A 260 -26.07 6.44 -9.72
CA LYS A 260 -26.14 6.20 -11.17
C LYS A 260 -24.80 6.44 -11.83
N GLU A 261 -24.03 7.35 -11.29
CA GLU A 261 -22.73 7.78 -11.79
C GLU A 261 -21.75 7.97 -10.64
N VAL A 262 -20.48 7.75 -10.92
CA VAL A 262 -19.36 8.12 -10.06
C VAL A 262 -18.45 9.06 -10.82
N VAL A 263 -18.18 10.23 -10.24
CA VAL A 263 -17.18 11.17 -10.71
C VAL A 263 -15.96 11.06 -9.84
N MET A 264 -14.85 10.63 -10.40
CA MET A 264 -13.55 10.61 -9.74
C MET A 264 -12.73 11.82 -10.18
N ARG A 265 -12.56 12.78 -9.28
CA ARG A 265 -11.75 13.97 -9.55
C ARG A 265 -10.27 13.60 -9.51
N ASN A 266 -9.52 14.13 -10.46
CA ASN A 266 -8.06 13.98 -10.45
C ASN A 266 -7.44 14.90 -9.39
N TYR A 267 -6.25 14.54 -8.94
CA TYR A 267 -5.46 15.32 -7.98
C TYR A 267 -3.97 15.13 -8.25
N THR A 268 -3.15 16.05 -7.73
CA THR A 268 -1.69 16.01 -7.87
C THR A 268 -0.99 15.86 -6.52
N GLY A 269 -1.74 15.93 -5.41
CA GLY A 269 -1.24 15.79 -4.05
C GLY A 269 -2.31 16.09 -3.01
N ASN A 270 -1.97 15.90 -1.75
CA ASN A 270 -2.88 16.00 -0.61
C ASN A 270 -3.66 17.33 -0.57
N GLN A 271 -2.98 18.45 -0.81
CA GLN A 271 -3.61 19.77 -0.73
C GLN A 271 -4.79 19.94 -1.68
N GLN A 272 -4.76 19.30 -2.85
CA GLN A 272 -5.88 19.39 -3.78
C GLN A 272 -7.09 18.61 -3.26
N ILE A 273 -6.89 17.47 -2.63
CA ILE A 273 -7.96 16.69 -1.96
C ILE A 273 -8.55 17.52 -0.81
N TRP A 274 -7.72 18.18 0.01
CA TRP A 274 -8.20 19.06 1.07
C TRP A 274 -9.10 20.17 0.51
N ASN A 275 -8.68 20.80 -0.59
CA ASN A 275 -9.47 21.86 -1.23
C ASN A 275 -10.82 21.35 -1.72
N TYR A 276 -10.89 20.13 -2.27
CA TYR A 276 -12.15 19.51 -2.67
C TYR A 276 -13.07 19.24 -1.46
N LEU A 277 -12.51 18.74 -0.35
CA LEU A 277 -13.25 18.49 0.89
C LEU A 277 -13.75 19.79 1.53
N ILE A 278 -12.90 20.82 1.63
CA ILE A 278 -13.27 22.15 2.16
C ILE A 278 -14.37 22.80 1.29
N ALA A 279 -14.31 22.61 -0.02
CA ALA A 279 -15.33 23.11 -0.93
C ALA A 279 -16.63 22.26 -0.97
N GLY A 280 -16.69 21.16 -0.21
CA GLY A 280 -17.86 20.24 -0.21
C GLY A 280 -18.12 19.58 -1.56
N GLN A 281 -17.05 19.29 -2.31
CA GLN A 281 -17.11 18.74 -3.67
C GLN A 281 -16.95 17.23 -3.73
N LEU A 282 -16.75 16.56 -2.60
CA LEU A 282 -16.63 15.11 -2.51
C LEU A 282 -17.71 14.56 -1.58
N ASP A 283 -18.31 13.45 -1.97
CA ASP A 283 -19.23 12.68 -1.12
C ASP A 283 -18.47 11.70 -0.23
N ALA A 284 -17.30 11.22 -0.68
CA ALA A 284 -16.33 10.52 0.14
C ALA A 284 -14.91 10.80 -0.36
N ALA A 285 -13.95 10.67 0.54
CA ALA A 285 -12.53 10.72 0.21
C ALA A 285 -11.73 9.77 1.10
N PRO A 286 -10.67 9.13 0.57
CA PRO A 286 -9.71 8.40 1.39
C PRO A 286 -8.96 9.38 2.30
N TYR A 287 -8.22 8.81 3.25
CA TYR A 287 -7.31 9.60 4.07
C TYR A 287 -6.24 10.29 3.20
N THR A 288 -5.96 11.53 3.57
CA THR A 288 -4.82 12.28 3.06
C THR A 288 -4.15 12.95 4.27
N ALA A 289 -2.85 12.76 4.42
CA ALA A 289 -2.09 13.35 5.52
C ALA A 289 -2.29 14.88 5.55
N MET A 290 -2.69 15.43 6.70
CA MET A 290 -3.04 16.84 6.81
C MET A 290 -2.73 17.42 8.20
N PRO A 291 -2.44 18.72 8.29
CA PRO A 291 -2.37 19.42 9.57
C PRO A 291 -3.75 19.55 10.24
N THR A 292 -3.75 19.64 11.56
CA THR A 292 -4.98 19.73 12.36
C THR A 292 -5.88 20.93 11.99
N ASN A 293 -5.30 22.08 11.61
CA ASN A 293 -6.09 23.22 11.15
C ASN A 293 -6.86 22.94 9.86
N VAL A 294 -6.26 22.20 8.92
CA VAL A 294 -6.93 21.77 7.68
C VAL A 294 -8.07 20.81 7.99
N LEU A 295 -7.87 19.86 8.91
CA LEU A 295 -8.96 18.99 9.39
C LEU A 295 -10.14 19.82 9.92
N HIS A 296 -9.86 20.84 10.75
CA HIS A 296 -10.92 21.71 11.27
C HIS A 296 -11.68 22.42 10.14
N GLU A 297 -10.99 22.93 9.13
CA GLU A 297 -11.64 23.58 7.97
C GLU A 297 -12.52 22.58 7.20
N ILE A 298 -12.04 21.35 6.97
CA ILE A 298 -12.83 20.30 6.32
C ILE A 298 -14.10 19.99 7.12
N LEU A 299 -13.98 19.86 8.45
CA LEU A 299 -15.13 19.52 9.32
C LEU A 299 -16.10 20.69 9.54
N HIS A 300 -15.71 21.93 9.23
CA HIS A 300 -16.64 23.07 9.20
C HIS A 300 -17.54 23.07 7.95
N THR A 301 -17.18 22.33 6.91
CA THR A 301 -18.01 22.22 5.70
C THR A 301 -19.25 21.37 6.01
N ALA A 302 -20.42 21.93 5.68
CA ALA A 302 -21.70 21.27 5.97
C ALA A 302 -21.79 19.87 5.34
N GLY A 303 -22.12 18.89 6.16
CA GLY A 303 -22.27 17.49 5.79
C GLY A 303 -20.97 16.66 5.90
N ASN A 304 -19.79 17.29 5.93
CA ASN A 304 -18.55 16.55 6.08
C ASN A 304 -18.44 15.92 7.47
N LYS A 305 -18.02 14.67 7.49
CA LYS A 305 -17.72 13.88 8.70
C LYS A 305 -16.43 13.12 8.53
N GLU A 306 -15.67 13.05 9.61
CA GLU A 306 -14.54 12.17 9.74
C GLU A 306 -15.00 10.77 10.16
N VAL A 307 -14.47 9.74 9.51
CA VAL A 307 -14.72 8.34 9.85
C VAL A 307 -13.38 7.65 10.08
N LYS A 308 -13.23 7.00 11.23
CA LYS A 308 -11.98 6.37 11.64
C LYS A 308 -12.09 4.85 11.68
N SER A 309 -11.02 4.19 11.21
CA SER A 309 -10.80 2.75 11.38
C SER A 309 -9.32 2.49 11.68
N PRO A 310 -8.96 1.34 12.29
CA PRO A 310 -7.56 0.98 12.41
C PRO A 310 -6.91 0.88 11.03
N ALA A 311 -5.84 1.62 10.80
CA ALA A 311 -4.96 1.38 9.66
C ALA A 311 -3.89 0.37 10.09
N TYR A 312 -3.73 -0.70 9.34
CA TYR A 312 -2.71 -1.71 9.63
C TYR A 312 -1.43 -1.34 8.89
N VAL A 313 -0.84 -0.21 9.27
CA VAL A 313 0.39 0.31 8.67
C VAL A 313 1.10 1.26 9.64
N ALA A 314 2.42 1.21 9.66
CA ALA A 314 3.28 2.13 10.40
C ALA A 314 4.23 2.86 9.46
N ALA A 315 4.55 4.12 9.77
CA ALA A 315 5.68 4.82 9.18
C ALA A 315 6.93 4.56 10.01
N SER A 316 8.00 4.18 9.35
CA SER A 316 9.27 3.83 9.99
C SER A 316 10.44 4.50 9.28
N LEU A 317 11.51 4.75 10.01
CA LEU A 317 12.82 5.07 9.46
C LEU A 317 13.59 3.76 9.31
N ALA A 318 13.97 3.39 8.09
CA ALA A 318 14.63 2.14 7.76
C ALA A 318 16.08 2.37 7.30
N PHE A 319 16.92 1.35 7.46
CA PHE A 319 18.36 1.42 7.22
C PHE A 319 18.82 0.33 6.25
N ASP A 320 19.66 0.69 5.28
CA ASP A 320 20.45 -0.32 4.57
C ASP A 320 21.64 -0.75 5.45
N GLU A 321 21.58 -1.94 6.02
CA GLU A 321 22.59 -2.42 6.97
C GLU A 321 23.95 -2.73 6.32
N LYS A 322 24.05 -2.77 4.99
CA LYS A 322 25.34 -2.83 4.29
C LYS A 322 26.06 -1.49 4.29
N ASP A 323 25.33 -0.38 4.38
CA ASP A 323 25.93 0.94 4.36
C ASP A 323 26.46 1.32 5.74
N TYR A 324 27.75 1.59 5.78
CA TYR A 324 28.41 2.02 7.00
C TYR A 324 28.03 3.47 7.35
N PRO A 325 27.58 3.75 8.61
CA PRO A 325 27.72 2.88 9.79
C PRO A 325 26.44 2.12 10.19
N TYR A 326 25.42 2.04 9.35
CA TYR A 326 24.08 1.54 9.72
C TYR A 326 24.01 0.05 9.99
N GLY A 327 25.02 -0.75 9.56
CA GLY A 327 25.17 -2.14 9.96
C GLY A 327 25.53 -2.35 11.44
N ILE A 328 25.88 -1.28 12.16
CA ILE A 328 26.22 -1.34 13.59
C ILE A 328 24.94 -1.15 14.42
N THR A 329 24.46 -2.19 15.09
CA THR A 329 23.25 -2.15 15.92
C THR A 329 23.26 -0.99 16.93
N ALA A 330 24.38 -0.74 17.61
CA ALA A 330 24.52 0.36 18.56
C ALA A 330 24.29 1.74 17.91
N VAL A 331 24.56 1.89 16.62
CA VAL A 331 24.30 3.12 15.86
C VAL A 331 22.79 3.31 15.69
N ARG A 332 22.06 2.27 15.22
CA ARG A 332 20.60 2.32 15.04
C ARG A 332 19.88 2.54 16.36
N GLN A 333 20.32 1.86 17.43
CA GLN A 333 19.81 2.09 18.78
C GLN A 333 20.09 3.53 19.28
N ALA A 334 21.27 4.09 19.00
CA ALA A 334 21.59 5.46 19.38
C ALA A 334 20.67 6.45 18.64
N LEU A 335 20.44 6.27 17.35
CA LEU A 335 19.48 7.08 16.59
C LEU A 335 18.07 7.03 17.21
N ALA A 336 17.60 5.83 17.60
CA ALA A 336 16.30 5.66 18.25
C ALA A 336 16.18 6.43 19.58
N TYR A 337 17.27 6.56 20.34
CA TYR A 337 17.29 7.37 21.57
C TYR A 337 17.43 8.87 21.34
N VAL A 338 17.81 9.33 20.15
CA VAL A 338 17.86 10.75 19.80
C VAL A 338 16.51 11.24 19.28
N LEU A 339 15.78 10.39 18.59
CA LEU A 339 14.54 10.76 17.92
C LEU A 339 13.35 10.82 18.91
N ASN A 340 12.75 11.99 19.03
CA ASN A 340 11.53 12.20 19.83
C ASN A 340 10.29 11.79 19.03
N ARG A 341 9.96 10.50 19.01
CA ARG A 341 8.83 9.96 18.22
C ARG A 341 7.51 10.69 18.45
N LYS A 342 7.24 11.13 19.69
CA LYS A 342 6.02 11.88 19.98
C LYS A 342 5.98 13.23 19.24
N GLN A 343 7.07 13.96 19.23
CA GLN A 343 7.15 15.25 18.50
C GLN A 343 7.20 15.02 16.99
N ILE A 344 7.94 14.00 16.54
CA ILE A 344 8.00 13.62 15.11
C ILE A 344 6.59 13.30 14.61
N THR A 345 5.80 12.52 15.34
CA THR A 345 4.39 12.23 14.99
C THR A 345 3.54 13.50 14.99
N THR A 346 3.70 14.36 16.00
CA THR A 346 2.94 15.62 16.07
C THR A 346 3.22 16.53 14.89
N VAL A 347 4.48 16.58 14.41
CA VAL A 347 4.88 17.41 13.27
C VAL A 347 4.53 16.77 11.93
N GLY A 348 4.77 15.47 11.79
CA GLY A 348 4.54 14.74 10.56
C GLY A 348 3.06 14.39 10.36
N GLU A 349 2.47 13.70 11.33
CA GLU A 349 1.13 13.12 11.19
C GLU A 349 0.26 13.38 12.42
N SER A 350 -0.14 14.63 12.60
CA SER A 350 -0.88 15.07 13.79
C SER A 350 -2.32 14.54 13.86
N VAL A 351 -2.91 14.15 12.74
CA VAL A 351 -4.33 13.77 12.64
C VAL A 351 -4.52 12.27 12.80
N SER A 352 -3.76 11.47 12.08
CA SER A 352 -3.91 10.00 12.09
C SER A 352 -2.76 9.27 12.80
N GLY A 353 -1.64 9.94 13.08
CA GLY A 353 -0.47 9.31 13.68
C GLY A 353 -0.67 9.00 15.17
N GLN A 354 -0.32 7.79 15.55
CA GLN A 354 -0.19 7.35 16.94
C GLN A 354 1.29 7.01 17.19
N PRO A 355 2.00 7.77 18.05
CA PRO A 355 3.43 7.48 18.31
C PRO A 355 3.63 6.04 18.75
N VAL A 356 4.49 5.30 18.06
CA VAL A 356 4.75 3.88 18.39
C VAL A 356 5.36 3.77 19.78
N ARG A 357 4.73 2.94 20.61
CA ARG A 357 5.18 2.63 21.96
C ARG A 357 6.15 1.46 21.98
N TYR A 358 5.85 0.40 21.23
CA TYR A 358 6.64 -0.81 21.15
C TYR A 358 7.37 -0.89 19.82
N GLN A 359 8.66 -1.17 19.83
CA GLN A 359 9.42 -1.42 18.60
C GLN A 359 9.35 -2.93 18.34
N THR A 360 8.25 -3.40 17.75
CA THR A 360 7.95 -4.84 17.58
C THR A 360 7.87 -5.29 16.13
N GLY A 361 7.85 -4.35 15.16
CA GLY A 361 7.60 -4.66 13.75
C GLY A 361 6.12 -4.88 13.40
N ILE A 362 5.22 -4.89 14.40
CA ILE A 362 3.76 -4.89 14.21
C ILE A 362 3.14 -3.69 14.93
N ILE A 363 1.98 -3.22 14.45
CA ILE A 363 1.33 -2.05 15.05
C ILE A 363 0.94 -2.28 16.51
N ASP A 364 1.00 -1.22 17.32
CA ASP A 364 0.71 -1.28 18.76
C ASP A 364 -0.70 -1.80 19.07
N ALA A 365 -1.68 -1.52 18.20
CA ALA A 365 -3.07 -1.95 18.37
C ALA A 365 -3.25 -3.49 18.36
N ILE A 366 -2.39 -4.21 17.64
CA ILE A 366 -2.46 -5.69 17.58
C ILE A 366 -1.39 -6.37 18.41
N ALA A 367 -0.32 -5.68 18.81
CA ALA A 367 0.77 -6.27 19.59
C ALA A 367 0.28 -7.04 20.85
N PRO A 368 -0.67 -6.55 21.66
CA PRO A 368 -1.18 -7.30 22.82
C PRO A 368 -2.00 -8.55 22.51
N LYS A 369 -2.39 -8.76 21.25
CA LYS A 369 -3.08 -10.00 20.82
C LYS A 369 -2.10 -11.14 20.56
N TRP A 370 -0.86 -10.78 20.26
CA TRP A 370 0.22 -11.70 19.92
C TRP A 370 1.24 -11.89 21.03
N LEU A 371 1.51 -10.85 21.79
CA LEU A 371 2.53 -10.79 22.84
C LEU A 371 1.85 -10.64 24.21
N SER A 372 2.34 -11.36 25.20
CA SER A 372 1.93 -11.21 26.58
C SER A 372 2.38 -9.87 27.17
N HIS A 373 1.75 -9.46 28.26
CA HIS A 373 2.16 -8.26 28.99
C HIS A 373 3.64 -8.33 29.44
N GLN A 374 4.11 -9.52 29.84
CA GLN A 374 5.50 -9.72 30.26
C GLN A 374 6.46 -9.51 29.07
N GLU A 375 6.16 -10.08 27.89
CA GLU A 375 6.96 -9.88 26.68
C GLU A 375 7.01 -8.41 26.29
N LEU A 376 5.85 -7.73 26.22
CA LEU A 376 5.79 -6.30 25.89
C LEU A 376 6.56 -5.42 26.89
N SER A 377 6.46 -5.73 28.21
CA SER A 377 7.14 -4.94 29.24
C SER A 377 8.65 -5.20 29.30
N SER A 378 9.12 -6.29 28.74
CA SER A 378 10.55 -6.61 28.65
C SER A 378 11.27 -5.90 27.49
N LEU A 379 10.50 -5.36 26.51
CA LEU A 379 11.07 -4.66 25.37
C LEU A 379 11.63 -3.29 25.78
N ASN A 380 12.71 -2.89 25.10
CA ASN A 380 13.28 -1.56 25.27
C ASN A 380 12.36 -0.52 24.60
N PRO A 381 11.83 0.47 25.34
CA PRO A 381 10.92 1.46 24.77
C PRO A 381 11.61 2.54 23.93
N TYR A 382 12.95 2.61 23.93
CA TYR A 382 13.72 3.63 23.24
C TYR A 382 13.18 5.06 23.44
N ASN A 383 12.87 5.41 24.68
CA ASN A 383 12.48 6.76 25.02
C ASN A 383 13.65 7.74 24.77
N LEU A 384 13.32 8.99 24.45
CA LEU A 384 14.30 10.05 24.20
C LEU A 384 15.35 10.10 25.33
N ASP A 385 16.60 9.76 25.01
CA ASP A 385 17.74 9.78 25.91
C ASP A 385 19.06 10.02 25.14
N PRO A 386 19.38 11.27 24.80
CA PRO A 386 20.60 11.60 24.09
C PRO A 386 21.89 11.21 24.84
N ALA A 387 21.85 11.10 26.18
CA ALA A 387 23.00 10.68 26.96
C ALA A 387 23.29 9.19 26.74
N LYS A 388 22.25 8.35 26.74
CA LYS A 388 22.36 6.93 26.42
C LYS A 388 22.78 6.73 24.96
N ALA A 389 22.25 7.51 24.03
CA ALA A 389 22.69 7.51 22.63
C ALA A 389 24.19 7.79 22.51
N ALA A 390 24.69 8.82 23.21
CA ALA A 390 26.10 9.15 23.23
C ALA A 390 26.97 8.03 23.82
N THR A 391 26.48 7.32 24.84
CA THR A 391 27.17 6.16 25.43
C THR A 391 27.27 5.01 24.43
N LEU A 392 26.18 4.70 23.70
CA LEU A 392 26.17 3.67 22.66
C LEU A 392 27.14 3.99 21.52
N LEU A 393 27.16 5.25 21.06
CA LEU A 393 28.10 5.64 20.00
C LEU A 393 29.56 5.51 20.47
N LYS A 394 29.86 5.92 21.71
CA LYS A 394 31.22 5.75 22.28
C LYS A 394 31.61 4.27 22.40
N SER A 395 30.70 3.39 22.82
CA SER A 395 30.95 1.94 22.88
C SER A 395 31.20 1.32 21.50
N ALA A 396 30.64 1.93 20.45
CA ALA A 396 30.89 1.61 19.05
C ALA A 396 32.11 2.37 18.46
N HIS A 397 32.97 2.95 19.32
CA HIS A 397 34.21 3.67 18.98
C HIS A 397 33.99 4.98 18.19
N PHE A 398 32.80 5.57 18.22
CA PHE A 398 32.59 6.91 17.72
C PHE A 398 33.15 7.94 18.71
N THR A 399 33.64 9.07 18.20
CA THR A 399 34.17 10.16 19.03
C THR A 399 33.42 11.46 18.74
N LYS A 400 33.27 12.33 19.76
CA LYS A 400 32.66 13.64 19.57
C LYS A 400 33.71 14.73 19.73
N LYS A 401 33.87 15.58 18.70
CA LYS A 401 34.86 16.70 18.69
C LYS A 401 34.17 17.96 18.20
N GLY A 402 34.30 19.08 18.89
CA GLY A 402 33.68 20.34 18.48
C GLY A 402 32.16 20.26 18.30
N GLY A 403 31.48 19.42 19.06
CA GLY A 403 30.04 19.21 18.94
C GLY A 403 29.61 18.16 17.89
N GLN A 404 30.48 17.75 16.97
CA GLN A 404 30.21 16.81 15.89
C GLN A 404 30.69 15.39 16.22
N TRP A 405 29.93 14.38 15.79
CA TRP A 405 30.31 12.98 15.86
C TRP A 405 31.21 12.55 14.69
N TYR A 406 32.21 11.76 15.00
CA TYR A 406 33.15 11.15 14.07
C TYR A 406 33.03 9.63 14.15
N MET A 407 33.02 8.99 13.01
CA MET A 407 33.01 7.54 12.89
C MET A 407 34.34 6.92 13.34
N PRO A 408 34.40 5.64 13.68
CA PRO A 408 35.66 4.92 14.05
C PRO A 408 36.80 5.07 13.05
N ASN A 409 36.49 5.26 11.76
CA ASN A 409 37.51 5.48 10.71
C ASN A 409 38.03 6.95 10.68
N GLY A 410 37.66 7.78 11.65
CA GLY A 410 38.11 9.17 11.80
C GLY A 410 37.38 10.19 10.90
N LYS A 411 36.45 9.76 10.05
CA LYS A 411 35.68 10.69 9.21
C LYS A 411 34.52 11.32 10.00
N PRO A 412 34.18 12.59 9.75
CA PRO A 412 32.99 13.18 10.32
C PRO A 412 31.76 12.40 9.85
N TRP A 413 30.81 12.16 10.76
CA TRP A 413 29.56 11.48 10.44
C TRP A 413 28.50 12.50 10.06
N SER A 414 27.94 12.36 8.88
CA SER A 414 26.75 13.08 8.41
C SER A 414 25.79 12.07 7.76
N MET A 415 24.51 12.41 7.66
CA MET A 415 23.51 11.53 7.05
C MET A 415 22.49 12.30 6.23
N SER A 416 21.81 11.60 5.35
CA SER A 416 20.61 12.06 4.65
C SER A 416 19.45 11.16 5.01
N ILE A 417 18.26 11.74 5.14
CA ILE A 417 16.99 11.02 5.30
C ILE A 417 16.22 11.21 4.00
N GLU A 418 15.89 10.10 3.35
CA GLU A 418 15.14 10.15 2.09
C GLU A 418 13.65 10.12 2.36
N SER A 419 12.92 11.06 1.75
CA SER A 419 11.46 11.14 1.72
C SER A 419 10.94 11.24 0.28
N VAL A 420 9.65 11.45 0.09
CA VAL A 420 9.01 11.43 -1.23
C VAL A 420 8.17 12.68 -1.46
N SER A 421 8.29 13.26 -2.63
CA SER A 421 7.43 14.36 -3.08
C SER A 421 5.94 13.92 -3.02
N GLY A 422 5.10 14.78 -2.44
CA GLY A 422 3.67 14.49 -2.23
C GLY A 422 3.32 13.83 -0.90
N PHE A 423 4.31 13.30 -0.15
CA PHE A 423 4.11 12.75 1.20
C PHE A 423 4.43 13.82 2.24
N SER A 424 3.45 14.68 2.53
CA SER A 424 3.63 15.85 3.39
C SER A 424 4.03 15.49 4.82
N ASP A 425 3.53 14.37 5.34
CA ASP A 425 3.85 13.79 6.64
C ASP A 425 5.32 13.36 6.73
N TRP A 426 5.82 12.63 5.75
CA TRP A 426 7.22 12.19 5.71
C TRP A 426 8.18 13.38 5.56
N ILE A 427 7.83 14.35 4.69
CA ILE A 427 8.64 15.56 4.49
C ILE A 427 8.72 16.37 5.78
N ALA A 428 7.61 16.60 6.47
CA ALA A 428 7.60 17.33 7.72
C ALA A 428 8.39 16.62 8.83
N ALA A 429 8.17 15.30 8.97
CA ALA A 429 8.88 14.45 9.92
C ALA A 429 10.38 14.37 9.60
N GLY A 430 10.75 14.21 8.33
CA GLY A 430 12.13 14.13 7.87
C GLY A 430 12.94 15.38 8.21
N LYS A 431 12.36 16.56 7.96
CA LYS A 431 12.96 17.85 8.35
C LYS A 431 13.14 17.97 9.86
N PHE A 432 12.13 17.55 10.62
CA PHE A 432 12.20 17.61 12.08
C PHE A 432 13.29 16.65 12.62
N MET A 433 13.32 15.40 12.15
CA MET A 433 14.36 14.43 12.51
C MET A 433 15.77 14.92 12.12
N ALA A 434 15.92 15.53 10.95
CA ALA A 434 17.19 16.12 10.52
C ALA A 434 17.67 17.21 11.48
N SER A 435 16.76 18.03 12.01
CA SER A 435 17.06 19.04 13.04
C SER A 435 17.49 18.41 14.37
N GLU A 436 16.78 17.38 14.85
CA GLU A 436 17.14 16.69 16.10
C GLU A 436 18.52 16.04 16.02
N LEU A 437 18.80 15.32 14.93
CA LEU A 437 20.08 14.64 14.71
C LEU A 437 21.23 15.64 14.55
N SER A 438 21.00 16.73 13.82
CA SER A 438 21.99 17.81 13.70
C SER A 438 22.29 18.45 15.05
N SER A 439 21.27 18.67 15.88
CA SER A 439 21.43 19.20 17.24
C SER A 439 22.19 18.24 18.16
N PHE A 440 22.05 16.93 17.95
CA PHE A 440 22.82 15.90 18.65
C PHE A 440 24.29 15.83 18.19
N GLY A 441 24.59 16.43 17.03
CA GLY A 441 25.96 16.50 16.46
C GLY A 441 26.19 15.56 15.29
N ILE A 442 25.12 15.09 14.64
CA ILE A 442 25.16 14.37 13.37
C ILE A 442 24.53 15.27 12.30
N PRO A 443 25.31 16.08 11.57
CA PRO A 443 24.77 16.91 10.50
C PRO A 443 23.90 16.09 9.56
N THR A 444 22.62 16.40 9.51
CA THR A 444 21.62 15.61 8.79
C THR A 444 20.82 16.52 7.87
N THR A 445 20.58 16.07 6.65
CA THR A 445 19.72 16.71 5.66
C THR A 445 18.56 15.81 5.31
N GLU A 446 17.45 16.39 4.89
CA GLU A 446 16.40 15.65 4.18
C GLU A 446 16.63 15.77 2.68
N SER A 447 16.44 14.66 1.98
CA SER A 447 16.41 14.58 0.52
C SER A 447 15.05 14.08 0.08
N ILE A 448 14.52 14.62 -1.00
CA ILE A 448 13.14 14.34 -1.45
C ILE A 448 13.18 13.74 -2.85
N ALA A 449 12.82 12.47 -2.97
CA ALA A 449 12.65 11.81 -4.25
C ALA A 449 11.50 12.45 -5.05
N PRO A 450 11.60 12.57 -6.38
CA PRO A 450 10.61 13.30 -7.18
C PRO A 450 9.24 12.64 -7.19
N ASP A 451 9.19 11.32 -7.05
CA ASP A 451 7.97 10.52 -7.01
C ASP A 451 8.21 9.18 -6.30
N TYR A 452 7.12 8.50 -5.94
CA TYR A 452 7.18 7.27 -5.17
C TYR A 452 7.79 6.09 -5.95
N ALA A 453 7.53 5.98 -7.23
CA ALA A 453 8.08 4.90 -8.06
C ALA A 453 9.61 5.02 -8.19
N THR A 454 10.11 6.24 -8.38
CA THR A 454 11.55 6.54 -8.38
C THR A 454 12.17 6.25 -7.02
N TYR A 455 11.51 6.65 -5.93
CA TYR A 455 11.94 6.36 -4.56
C TYR A 455 12.17 4.86 -4.35
N LEU A 456 11.19 4.04 -4.71
CA LEU A 456 11.27 2.60 -4.54
C LEU A 456 12.32 1.93 -5.40
N ALA A 457 12.43 2.38 -6.66
CA ALA A 457 13.47 1.88 -7.56
C ALA A 457 14.87 2.19 -7.03
N ASN A 458 15.05 3.31 -6.34
CA ASN A 458 16.32 3.69 -5.75
C ASN A 458 16.61 2.94 -4.44
N LEU A 459 15.61 2.73 -3.58
CA LEU A 459 15.74 1.82 -2.43
C LEU A 459 16.21 0.43 -2.87
N ALA A 460 15.54 -0.15 -3.87
CA ALA A 460 15.87 -1.47 -4.40
C ALA A 460 17.30 -1.57 -4.98
N LYS A 461 17.90 -0.44 -5.37
CA LYS A 461 19.28 -0.36 -5.86
C LYS A 461 20.31 -0.07 -4.76
N GLY A 462 19.86 0.14 -3.51
CA GLY A 462 20.71 0.58 -2.40
C GLY A 462 21.23 2.01 -2.58
N ALA A 463 20.46 2.87 -3.27
CA ALA A 463 20.86 4.27 -3.48
C ALA A 463 20.60 5.16 -2.26
N TYR A 464 19.76 4.70 -1.32
CA TYR A 464 19.37 5.42 -0.13
C TYR A 464 19.72 4.62 1.13
N PRO A 465 20.77 5.02 1.87
CA PRO A 465 21.16 4.31 3.10
C PRO A 465 20.13 4.39 4.22
N VAL A 466 19.35 5.48 4.25
CA VAL A 466 18.33 5.76 5.26
C VAL A 466 17.13 6.42 4.59
N GLY A 467 15.97 5.85 4.80
CA GLY A 467 14.75 6.40 4.22
C GLY A 467 13.49 5.98 4.97
N PHE A 468 12.38 6.63 4.66
CA PHE A 468 11.10 6.22 5.19
C PHE A 468 10.64 4.89 4.59
N TRP A 469 9.96 4.09 5.39
CA TRP A 469 9.42 2.82 4.97
C TRP A 469 8.06 2.58 5.62
N LEU A 470 7.10 2.06 4.84
CA LEU A 470 5.84 1.59 5.40
C LEU A 470 6.02 0.16 5.91
N THR A 471 5.91 -0.02 7.20
CA THR A 471 5.98 -1.32 7.87
C THR A 471 4.61 -1.75 8.38
N ALA A 472 4.51 -2.95 8.93
CA ALA A 472 3.30 -3.50 9.53
C ALA A 472 2.09 -3.48 8.57
N LEU A 473 2.30 -3.72 7.27
CA LEU A 473 1.23 -3.69 6.27
C LEU A 473 0.26 -4.85 6.44
N GLY A 474 -1.03 -4.48 6.52
CA GLY A 474 -2.12 -5.44 6.64
C GLY A 474 -2.32 -6.00 8.06
N PRO A 475 -3.46 -6.68 8.31
CA PRO A 475 -3.77 -7.26 9.61
C PRO A 475 -2.95 -8.52 9.94
N SER A 476 -2.29 -9.12 8.95
CA SER A 476 -1.47 -10.31 9.10
C SER A 476 -0.09 -9.97 9.65
N VAL A 477 0.31 -10.61 10.75
CA VAL A 477 1.66 -10.46 11.30
C VAL A 477 2.73 -11.06 10.38
N ALA A 478 2.39 -12.04 9.53
CA ALA A 478 3.30 -12.56 8.52
C ALA A 478 3.64 -11.48 7.50
N ASP A 479 2.65 -10.74 7.00
CA ASP A 479 2.84 -9.66 6.04
C ASP A 479 3.60 -8.48 6.69
N ALA A 480 3.31 -8.19 7.97
CA ALA A 480 4.02 -7.16 8.72
C ALA A 480 5.53 -7.44 8.81
N PHE A 481 5.91 -8.64 9.19
CA PHE A 481 7.32 -9.02 9.29
C PHE A 481 7.98 -9.25 7.93
N ASP A 482 7.23 -9.64 6.90
CA ASP A 482 7.73 -9.76 5.52
C ASP A 482 8.25 -8.41 5.00
N ARG A 483 7.71 -7.31 5.48
CA ARG A 483 8.16 -5.94 5.18
C ARG A 483 9.54 -5.60 5.77
N ILE A 484 10.02 -6.36 6.72
CA ILE A 484 11.29 -6.13 7.42
C ILE A 484 12.31 -7.19 7.04
N TRP A 485 11.93 -8.47 7.03
CA TRP A 485 12.86 -9.59 6.84
C TRP A 485 12.50 -10.55 5.71
N GLY A 486 11.37 -10.33 5.05
CA GLY A 486 10.96 -11.17 3.95
C GLY A 486 11.70 -10.84 2.65
N PRO A 487 11.52 -11.69 1.62
CA PRO A 487 12.07 -11.42 0.29
C PRO A 487 11.40 -10.21 -0.39
N ASN A 488 10.32 -9.70 0.20
CA ASN A 488 9.50 -8.61 -0.31
C ASN A 488 9.70 -7.29 0.44
N ASP A 489 10.73 -7.17 1.26
CA ASP A 489 11.02 -5.93 1.96
C ASP A 489 11.35 -4.76 1.02
N GLY A 490 11.97 -5.05 -0.12
CA GLY A 490 12.20 -4.10 -1.23
C GLY A 490 10.95 -3.81 -2.01
N PHE A 491 9.84 -4.39 -1.58
CA PHE A 491 8.60 -4.31 -2.26
C PHE A 491 7.80 -3.08 -1.91
N VAL A 492 7.34 -2.45 -2.93
CA VAL A 492 6.09 -1.72 -2.86
C VAL A 492 5.21 -2.10 -4.01
N ALA A 493 3.97 -2.42 -3.70
CA ALA A 493 2.93 -2.45 -4.67
C ALA A 493 2.65 -1.05 -5.19
N VAL A 494 3.35 -0.63 -6.20
CA VAL A 494 2.80 0.39 -7.08
C VAL A 494 1.90 -0.35 -8.05
N GLY A 495 0.60 -0.27 -7.84
CA GLY A 495 -0.39 -0.97 -8.65
C GLY A 495 -0.21 -2.50 -8.61
N ASN A 496 -0.16 -3.09 -7.40
CA ASN A 496 -0.08 -4.55 -7.18
C ASN A 496 1.15 -5.25 -7.75
N LYS A 497 2.28 -4.56 -7.94
CA LYS A 497 3.52 -5.20 -8.39
C LYS A 497 4.51 -5.32 -7.26
N VAL A 498 4.80 -6.56 -6.91
CA VAL A 498 5.97 -6.92 -6.14
C VAL A 498 7.21 -6.67 -7.00
N GLN A 499 7.99 -5.65 -6.68
CA GLN A 499 9.35 -5.53 -7.18
C GLN A 499 10.28 -6.12 -6.12
N HIS A 500 10.70 -7.36 -6.33
CA HIS A 500 11.80 -7.91 -5.55
C HIS A 500 13.06 -7.11 -5.88
N SER A 501 13.76 -6.64 -4.86
CA SER A 501 15.14 -6.25 -5.05
C SER A 501 15.91 -7.47 -5.55
N SER A 502 16.92 -7.28 -6.37
CA SER A 502 17.79 -8.39 -6.82
C SER A 502 18.51 -9.09 -5.67
N ALA A 503 18.53 -8.49 -4.48
CA ALA A 503 19.10 -9.02 -3.25
C ALA A 503 18.06 -9.63 -2.29
N GLY A 504 16.76 -9.56 -2.63
CA GLY A 504 15.65 -10.01 -1.78
C GLY A 504 15.24 -8.97 -0.76
N ASN A 505 16.13 -8.46 0.02
CA ASN A 505 15.92 -7.53 1.13
C ASN A 505 16.73 -6.24 0.86
N TRP A 506 16.08 -5.09 0.61
CA TRP A 506 16.78 -3.84 0.30
C TRP A 506 17.53 -3.27 1.51
N MET A 507 17.04 -3.54 2.72
CA MET A 507 17.70 -3.15 3.97
C MET A 507 18.92 -4.01 4.27
N ASN A 508 19.12 -5.09 3.50
CA ASN A 508 20.25 -6.01 3.64
C ASN A 508 20.43 -6.52 5.08
N THR A 509 19.34 -6.78 5.78
CA THR A 509 19.34 -7.31 7.14
C THR A 509 20.07 -8.66 7.18
N PRO A 510 20.83 -8.97 8.25
CA PRO A 510 21.47 -10.27 8.42
C PRO A 510 20.48 -11.42 8.42
N THR A 511 20.90 -12.59 7.93
CA THR A 511 20.09 -13.81 7.92
C THR A 511 19.82 -14.36 9.32
N SER A 512 20.63 -13.99 10.30
CA SER A 512 20.49 -14.40 11.71
C SER A 512 21.07 -13.37 12.66
N TYR A 513 20.43 -13.26 13.83
CA TYR A 513 20.89 -12.47 14.96
C TYR A 513 21.11 -13.38 16.17
N HIS A 514 22.05 -13.02 17.05
CA HIS A 514 22.26 -13.70 18.32
C HIS A 514 21.80 -12.80 19.47
N LEU A 515 20.65 -13.10 20.02
CA LEU A 515 20.06 -12.34 21.13
C LEU A 515 20.45 -12.96 22.47
N PRO A 516 20.91 -12.17 23.45
CA PRO A 516 21.48 -12.70 24.71
C PRO A 516 20.58 -13.67 25.49
N VAL A 517 19.25 -13.48 25.45
CA VAL A 517 18.30 -14.31 26.22
C VAL A 517 17.63 -15.38 25.36
N ILE A 518 17.43 -15.11 24.08
CA ILE A 518 16.61 -15.94 23.17
C ILE A 518 17.50 -16.88 22.36
N GLY A 519 18.79 -16.57 22.23
CA GLY A 519 19.72 -17.28 21.37
C GLY A 519 19.66 -16.84 19.92
N THR A 520 19.99 -17.72 19.00
CA THR A 520 20.01 -17.41 17.56
C THR A 520 18.60 -17.35 16.99
N VAL A 521 18.28 -16.23 16.35
CA VAL A 521 17.02 -16.01 15.62
C VAL A 521 17.35 -15.86 14.14
N GLN A 522 16.59 -16.52 13.29
CA GLN A 522 16.62 -16.38 11.82
C GLN A 522 15.32 -15.71 11.37
N PRO A 523 15.26 -14.37 11.33
CA PRO A 523 13.99 -13.67 11.15
C PRO A 523 13.31 -13.98 9.83
N GLY A 524 14.04 -14.02 8.72
CA GLY A 524 13.46 -14.35 7.41
C GLY A 524 12.83 -15.75 7.38
N THR A 525 13.47 -16.75 8.02
CA THR A 525 12.91 -18.11 8.14
C THR A 525 11.63 -18.10 8.98
N LEU A 526 11.67 -17.46 10.16
CA LEU A 526 10.49 -17.38 11.05
C LEU A 526 9.33 -16.63 10.39
N THR A 527 9.62 -15.58 9.63
CA THR A 527 8.61 -14.83 8.88
C THR A 527 7.92 -15.73 7.84
N ALA A 528 8.71 -16.50 7.07
CA ALA A 528 8.17 -17.48 6.13
C ALA A 528 7.34 -18.56 6.83
N ASP A 529 7.81 -19.06 7.98
CA ASP A 529 7.12 -20.08 8.78
C ASP A 529 5.77 -19.57 9.33
N LEU A 530 5.62 -18.27 9.60
CA LEU A 530 4.35 -17.68 10.09
C LEU A 530 3.16 -17.96 9.17
N THR A 531 3.37 -18.16 7.89
CA THR A 531 2.31 -18.53 6.95
C THR A 531 1.75 -19.93 7.22
N ALA A 532 2.49 -20.78 7.94
CA ALA A 532 2.12 -22.17 8.27
C ALA A 532 1.82 -22.39 9.77
N LEU A 533 2.27 -21.49 10.65
CA LEU A 533 2.15 -21.64 12.10
C LEU A 533 0.79 -21.16 12.63
N THR A 534 0.24 -21.86 13.64
CA THR A 534 -1.00 -21.49 14.32
C THR A 534 -0.83 -21.44 15.83
N GLY A 535 -1.79 -20.83 16.52
CA GLY A 535 -1.95 -20.88 17.98
C GLY A 535 -0.68 -20.48 18.72
N SER A 536 -0.24 -21.30 19.67
CA SER A 536 0.94 -21.02 20.49
C SER A 536 2.25 -21.00 19.69
N ALA A 537 2.37 -21.81 18.65
CA ALA A 537 3.58 -21.82 17.80
C ALA A 537 3.72 -20.50 17.01
N ALA A 538 2.64 -19.98 16.47
CA ALA A 538 2.64 -18.68 15.81
C ALA A 538 2.98 -17.55 16.79
N LYS A 539 2.38 -17.56 18.00
CA LYS A 539 2.70 -16.58 19.04
C LYS A 539 4.16 -16.62 19.46
N ALA A 540 4.73 -17.81 19.61
CA ALA A 540 6.15 -17.97 19.96
C ALA A 540 7.08 -17.45 18.84
N ALA A 541 6.72 -17.64 17.57
CA ALA A 541 7.44 -17.07 16.43
C ALA A 541 7.37 -15.55 16.43
N VAL A 542 6.17 -14.97 16.61
CA VAL A 542 5.96 -13.51 16.71
C VAL A 542 6.76 -12.92 17.88
N ALA A 543 6.79 -13.57 19.04
CA ALA A 543 7.55 -13.10 20.18
C ALA A 543 9.07 -13.03 19.87
N LYS A 544 9.61 -14.03 19.17
CA LYS A 544 11.02 -14.02 18.75
C LYS A 544 11.32 -12.93 17.73
N LEU A 545 10.41 -12.72 16.75
CA LEU A 545 10.54 -11.69 15.75
C LEU A 545 10.46 -10.28 16.36
N ALA A 546 9.50 -10.06 17.25
CA ALA A 546 9.36 -8.79 17.96
C ALA A 546 10.58 -8.49 18.86
N ALA A 547 11.14 -9.50 19.51
CA ALA A 547 12.35 -9.33 20.30
C ALA A 547 13.58 -9.03 19.41
N ALA A 548 13.68 -9.65 18.23
CA ALA A 548 14.73 -9.36 17.26
C ALA A 548 14.61 -7.93 16.71
N GLU A 549 13.40 -7.52 16.34
CA GLU A 549 13.11 -6.15 15.92
C GLU A 549 13.52 -5.13 16.98
N ASN A 550 13.11 -5.36 18.21
CA ASN A 550 13.40 -4.46 19.32
C ASN A 550 14.90 -4.40 19.65
N ALA A 551 15.61 -5.51 19.56
CA ALA A 551 17.05 -5.57 19.87
C ALA A 551 17.91 -4.98 18.76
N GLU A 552 17.57 -5.26 17.50
CA GLU A 552 18.44 -4.95 16.35
C GLU A 552 18.05 -3.69 15.61
N LEU A 553 16.77 -3.28 15.67
CA LEU A 553 16.21 -2.09 15.03
C LEU A 553 16.61 -1.93 13.55
N PRO A 554 16.32 -2.89 12.67
CA PRO A 554 16.46 -2.68 11.23
C PRO A 554 15.59 -1.51 10.76
N VAL A 555 14.50 -1.25 11.49
CA VAL A 555 13.69 -0.03 11.35
C VAL A 555 13.44 0.62 12.71
N ILE A 556 13.22 1.92 12.74
CA ILE A 556 12.70 2.64 13.89
C ILE A 556 11.27 3.04 13.54
N SER A 557 10.29 2.34 14.09
CA SER A 557 8.89 2.68 13.90
C SER A 557 8.57 4.01 14.59
N LEU A 558 8.04 4.96 13.84
CA LEU A 558 7.80 6.34 14.29
C LEU A 558 6.36 6.52 14.76
N TRP A 559 5.39 6.19 13.92
CA TRP A 559 3.97 6.20 14.25
C TRP A 559 3.21 5.11 13.51
N ASP A 560 2.15 4.62 14.16
CA ASP A 560 1.10 3.85 13.52
C ASP A 560 0.06 4.81 12.95
N TYR A 561 -0.49 4.51 11.76
CA TYR A 561 -1.60 5.27 11.21
C TYR A 561 -2.94 4.77 11.75
N VAL A 562 -3.85 5.70 11.93
CA VAL A 562 -5.29 5.45 11.99
C VAL A 562 -5.85 5.84 10.62
N ASN A 563 -6.62 4.95 10.00
CA ASN A 563 -7.27 5.28 8.75
C ASN A 563 -8.38 6.32 9.03
N VAL A 564 -8.20 7.51 8.48
CA VAL A 564 -9.14 8.62 8.60
C VAL A 564 -9.70 8.88 7.22
N GLN A 565 -10.98 8.62 7.04
CA GLN A 565 -11.68 8.89 5.80
C GLN A 565 -12.71 9.99 6.02
N PHE A 566 -13.15 10.59 4.94
CA PHE A 566 -14.17 11.63 4.96
C PHE A 566 -15.37 11.18 4.17
N VAL A 567 -16.55 11.44 4.73
CA VAL A 567 -17.83 11.25 4.06
C VAL A 567 -18.66 12.52 4.18
N ASN A 568 -19.54 12.79 3.22
CA ASN A 568 -20.41 13.95 3.24
C ASN A 568 -21.87 13.53 3.17
N ASP A 569 -22.63 13.89 4.21
CA ASP A 569 -24.05 13.54 4.36
C ASP A 569 -25.01 14.34 3.49
N LYS A 570 -24.55 15.16 2.56
CA LYS A 570 -25.42 16.02 1.78
C LYS A 570 -26.32 15.22 0.79
N HIS A 571 -25.70 14.28 0.08
CA HIS A 571 -26.39 13.54 -0.99
C HIS A 571 -26.60 12.07 -0.66
N PHE A 572 -25.75 11.51 0.21
CA PHE A 572 -25.74 10.09 0.59
C PHE A 572 -25.82 9.89 2.10
N THR A 573 -26.21 8.69 2.51
CA THR A 573 -26.32 8.23 3.89
C THR A 573 -25.94 6.75 3.99
N ASP A 574 -26.08 6.16 5.19
CA ASP A 574 -25.76 4.76 5.48
C ASP A 574 -24.29 4.38 5.17
N TRP A 575 -23.39 5.24 5.63
CA TRP A 575 -21.96 4.96 5.61
C TRP A 575 -21.67 3.79 6.56
N PRO A 576 -20.65 2.92 6.27
CA PRO A 576 -20.35 1.75 7.10
C PRO A 576 -19.66 2.12 8.43
N ILE A 577 -20.16 3.13 9.14
CA ILE A 577 -19.59 3.59 10.41
C ILE A 577 -19.70 2.48 11.45
N GLY A 578 -18.58 2.16 12.10
CA GLY A 578 -18.47 1.05 13.04
C GLY A 578 -18.14 -0.31 12.42
N GLN A 579 -18.10 -0.40 11.10
CA GLN A 579 -17.65 -1.58 10.35
C GLN A 579 -16.16 -1.42 9.99
N ALA A 580 -15.28 -1.56 10.99
CA ALA A 580 -13.85 -1.23 10.84
C ALA A 580 -13.17 -1.97 9.68
N GLY A 581 -13.54 -3.23 9.42
CA GLY A 581 -13.02 -3.99 8.27
C GLY A 581 -13.41 -3.33 6.97
N LEU A 582 -14.70 -3.06 6.79
CA LEU A 582 -15.24 -2.48 5.55
C LEU A 582 -14.71 -1.06 5.29
N LEU A 583 -14.46 -0.28 6.35
CA LEU A 583 -13.89 1.06 6.24
C LEU A 583 -12.43 1.09 5.74
N ASN A 584 -11.74 -0.05 5.70
CA ASN A 584 -10.43 -0.15 5.07
C ASN A 584 -10.50 -0.46 3.57
N ASP A 585 -11.70 -0.74 3.06
CA ASP A 585 -11.94 -0.93 1.63
C ASP A 585 -12.47 0.38 0.99
N PRO A 586 -12.28 0.55 -0.34
CA PRO A 586 -12.83 1.69 -1.06
C PRO A 586 -14.36 1.73 -1.05
N PRO A 587 -14.99 2.91 -1.22
CA PRO A 587 -16.46 3.04 -1.24
C PRO A 587 -17.18 2.17 -2.28
N GLY A 588 -16.53 1.74 -3.35
CA GLY A 588 -17.09 0.75 -4.28
C GLY A 588 -17.43 -0.58 -3.59
N VAL A 589 -16.58 -1.03 -2.64
CA VAL A 589 -16.86 -2.22 -1.80
C VAL A 589 -18.03 -1.94 -0.86
N TRP A 590 -18.09 -0.77 -0.23
CA TRP A 590 -19.22 -0.39 0.63
C TRP A 590 -20.54 -0.52 -0.10
N MET A 591 -20.60 0.02 -1.34
CA MET A 591 -21.78 -0.09 -2.20
C MET A 591 -22.12 -1.55 -2.54
N MET A 592 -21.14 -2.38 -2.87
CA MET A 592 -21.34 -3.81 -3.13
C MET A 592 -21.91 -4.54 -1.92
N GLN A 593 -21.51 -4.15 -0.70
CA GLN A 593 -22.02 -4.70 0.56
C GLN A 593 -23.36 -4.08 1.01
N GLY A 594 -23.92 -3.15 0.23
CA GLY A 594 -25.25 -2.58 0.46
C GLY A 594 -25.27 -1.35 1.36
N TYR A 595 -24.16 -0.63 1.43
CA TYR A 595 -24.06 0.70 2.05
C TYR A 595 -24.12 1.81 1.00
N VAL A 596 -24.10 3.07 1.45
CA VAL A 596 -24.12 4.29 0.60
C VAL A 596 -25.42 4.42 -0.18
N HIS A 597 -26.47 4.81 0.54
CA HIS A 597 -27.80 5.07 -0.05
C HIS A 597 -27.96 6.55 -0.39
N ALA A 598 -28.70 6.83 -1.46
CA ALA A 598 -29.08 8.20 -1.81
C ALA A 598 -30.13 8.74 -0.81
N LYS A 599 -30.02 10.02 -0.46
CA LYS A 599 -31.03 10.74 0.34
C LYS A 599 -32.23 11.15 -0.48
#